data_2808e0866419feadc8d3bf8351f61a29
#
_entry.id   2808e0866419feadc8d3bf8351f61a29
#
_cell.length_a   1.000
_cell.length_b   1.000
_cell.length_c   1.000
_cell.angle_alpha   90.00
_cell.angle_beta   90.00
_cell.angle_gamma   90.00
#
_symmetry.space_group_name_H-M   'P 1'
#
loop_
_entity.id
_entity.type
_entity.pdbx_description
1 polymer ?
#
loop_
_entity_poly.entity_id
_entity_poly.type
_entity_poly.pdbx_seq_one_letter_code
_entity_poly.pdbx_strand_id
1 'polypeptide(L)'
;MDFTDKDREILDFEASWWTRPGSKAQAVRAHLGMSSSLYYRRLAALLDSEEAVAHAPMVVRRLRRRRDERRRGRFAGVAERQRPR
;
A
#
# COMPACT_ATOMS: atom_id res chain seq x y z
N MET A 1 7.20 0.10 16.63
CA MET A 1 6.33 1.21 16.19
C MET A 1 4.89 0.91 16.60
N ASP A 2 4.26 1.84 17.30
CA ASP A 2 2.90 1.62 17.80
C ASP A 2 1.88 1.68 16.66
N PHE A 3 0.88 0.81 16.75
CA PHE A 3 -0.22 0.80 15.80
C PHE A 3 -1.26 1.82 16.26
N THR A 4 -1.37 2.93 15.53
CA THR A 4 -2.16 4.08 15.93
C THR A 4 -3.56 4.06 15.30
N ASP A 5 -4.44 4.95 15.80
CA ASP A 5 -5.74 5.17 15.19
C ASP A 5 -5.61 5.65 13.75
N LYS A 6 -4.57 6.45 13.45
CA LYS A 6 -4.30 6.90 12.09
C LYS A 6 -3.94 5.71 11.18
N ASP A 7 -3.20 4.75 11.69
CA ASP A 7 -2.87 3.54 10.95
C ASP A 7 -4.13 2.74 10.61
N ARG A 8 -5.07 2.64 11.54
CA ARG A 8 -6.37 2.01 11.29
C ARG A 8 -7.15 2.75 10.20
N GLU A 9 -7.16 4.08 10.26
CA GLU A 9 -7.83 4.91 9.25
C GLU A 9 -7.23 4.68 7.86
N ILE A 10 -5.89 4.57 7.77
CA ILE A 10 -5.20 4.31 6.51
C ILE A 10 -5.63 2.97 5.92
N LEU A 11 -5.66 1.93 6.73
CA LEU A 11 -6.07 0.60 6.28
C LEU A 11 -7.54 0.56 5.88
N ASP A 12 -8.41 1.21 6.65
CA ASP A 12 -9.84 1.29 6.35
C ASP A 12 -10.08 2.07 5.06
N PHE A 13 -9.32 3.15 4.85
CA PHE A 13 -9.36 3.93 3.62
C PHE A 13 -8.92 3.07 2.42
N GLU A 14 -7.83 2.32 2.55
CA GLU A 14 -7.32 1.46 1.48
C GLU A 14 -8.36 0.39 1.08
N ALA A 15 -9.18 -0.03 2.01
CA ALA A 15 -10.23 -1.01 1.77
C ALA A 15 -11.38 -0.50 0.91
N SER A 16 -11.57 0.83 0.80
CA SER A 16 -12.78 1.37 0.18
C SER A 16 -12.57 2.68 -0.57
N TRP A 17 -11.34 3.10 -0.85
CA TRP A 17 -11.08 4.42 -1.45
C TRP A 17 -11.76 4.59 -2.83
N TRP A 18 -11.89 3.52 -3.60
CA TRP A 18 -12.49 3.58 -4.93
C TRP A 18 -13.97 3.96 -4.94
N THR A 19 -14.64 3.92 -3.79
CA THR A 19 -16.02 4.35 -3.67
C THR A 19 -16.16 5.87 -3.58
N ARG A 20 -15.03 6.59 -3.43
CA ARG A 20 -14.99 8.03 -3.27
C ARG A 20 -14.75 8.73 -4.61
N PRO A 21 -15.31 9.93 -4.82
CA PRO A 21 -15.08 10.67 -6.06
C PRO A 21 -13.66 11.19 -6.16
N GLY A 22 -13.20 11.43 -7.40
CA GLY A 22 -11.90 12.01 -7.67
C GLY A 22 -10.77 11.00 -7.68
N SER A 23 -9.55 11.50 -7.79
CA SER A 23 -8.36 10.67 -7.77
C SER A 23 -8.06 10.16 -6.36
N LYS A 24 -7.27 9.08 -6.28
CA LYS A 24 -6.84 8.55 -4.98
C LYS A 24 -6.07 9.60 -4.18
N ALA A 25 -5.19 10.37 -4.83
CA ALA A 25 -4.41 11.43 -4.18
C ALA A 25 -5.31 12.49 -3.56
N GLN A 26 -6.36 12.91 -4.28
CA GLN A 26 -7.34 13.87 -3.77
C GLN A 26 -8.10 13.30 -2.58
N ALA A 27 -8.51 12.04 -2.66
CA ALA A 27 -9.24 11.37 -1.58
C ALA A 27 -8.35 11.20 -0.33
N VAL A 28 -7.08 10.87 -0.49
CA VAL A 28 -6.12 10.78 0.62
C VAL A 28 -6.01 12.12 1.33
N ARG A 29 -5.85 13.19 0.58
CA ARG A 29 -5.74 14.54 1.16
C ARG A 29 -7.04 14.96 1.86
N ALA A 30 -8.17 14.75 1.21
CA ALA A 30 -9.47 15.17 1.75
C ALA A 30 -9.89 14.36 2.98
N HIS A 31 -9.64 13.06 2.97
CA HIS A 31 -10.13 12.16 4.01
C HIS A 31 -9.11 11.97 5.15
N LEU A 32 -7.83 11.85 4.81
CA LEU A 32 -6.78 11.56 5.79
C LEU A 32 -5.92 12.78 6.12
N GLY A 33 -6.03 13.86 5.34
CA GLY A 33 -5.27 15.07 5.60
C GLY A 33 -3.78 14.94 5.38
N MET A 34 -3.35 14.05 4.49
CA MET A 34 -1.93 13.81 4.24
C MET A 34 -1.60 13.76 2.76
N SER A 35 -0.32 13.93 2.42
CA SER A 35 0.15 13.79 1.06
C SER A 35 0.18 12.32 0.63
N SER A 36 0.16 12.08 -0.68
CA SER A 36 0.29 10.73 -1.23
C SER A 36 1.62 10.09 -0.81
N SER A 37 2.71 10.85 -0.81
CA SER A 37 4.02 10.34 -0.41
C SER A 37 4.02 9.82 1.02
N LEU A 38 3.46 10.60 1.93
CA LEU A 38 3.36 10.19 3.34
C LEU A 38 2.45 8.97 3.50
N TYR A 39 1.32 8.99 2.79
CA TYR A 39 0.36 7.88 2.80
C TYR A 39 1.03 6.56 2.39
N TYR A 40 1.70 6.54 1.25
CA TYR A 40 2.33 5.32 0.75
C TYR A 40 3.51 4.87 1.62
N ARG A 41 4.23 5.80 2.22
CA ARG A 41 5.32 5.47 3.15
C ARG A 41 4.78 4.77 4.39
N ARG A 42 3.70 5.29 4.97
CA ARG A 42 3.07 4.68 6.14
C ARG A 42 2.45 3.34 5.79
N LEU A 43 1.79 3.26 4.64
CA LEU A 43 1.18 2.02 4.17
C LEU A 43 2.24 0.93 4.00
N ALA A 44 3.38 1.25 3.41
CA ALA A 44 4.48 0.30 3.25
C ALA A 44 4.98 -0.24 4.61
N ALA A 45 5.10 0.63 5.60
CA ALA A 45 5.50 0.23 6.95
C ALA A 45 4.47 -0.70 7.59
N LEU A 46 3.17 -0.46 7.33
CA LEU A 46 2.09 -1.28 7.89
C LEU A 46 2.06 -2.69 7.32
N LEU A 47 2.64 -2.92 6.14
CA LEU A 47 2.66 -4.26 5.54
C LEU A 47 3.48 -5.27 6.36
N ASP A 48 4.35 -4.80 7.24
CA ASP A 48 5.17 -5.65 8.10
C ASP A 48 4.66 -5.68 9.54
N SER A 49 3.51 -5.08 9.82
CA SER A 49 2.92 -4.98 11.15
C SER A 49 1.93 -6.11 11.42
N GLU A 50 2.11 -6.81 12.53
CA GLU A 50 1.17 -7.85 12.95
C GLU A 50 -0.20 -7.26 13.32
N GLU A 51 -0.20 -6.07 13.92
CA GLU A 51 -1.45 -5.39 14.27
C GLU A 51 -2.23 -4.99 13.03
N ALA A 52 -1.54 -4.59 11.96
CA ALA A 52 -2.18 -4.29 10.68
C ALA A 52 -2.83 -5.54 10.08
N VAL A 53 -2.16 -6.69 10.15
CA VAL A 53 -2.72 -7.97 9.69
C VAL A 53 -3.97 -8.31 10.50
N ALA A 54 -3.93 -8.13 11.81
CA ALA A 54 -5.07 -8.41 12.67
C ALA A 54 -6.27 -7.50 12.36
N HIS A 55 -5.98 -6.21 12.07
CA HIS A 55 -7.03 -5.23 11.79
C HIS A 55 -7.64 -5.40 10.40
N ALA A 56 -6.82 -5.63 9.38
CA ALA A 56 -7.26 -5.67 7.99
C ALA A 56 -6.51 -6.75 7.19
N PRO A 57 -6.74 -8.03 7.50
CA PRO A 57 -5.96 -9.12 6.90
C PRO A 57 -6.03 -9.18 5.38
N MET A 58 -7.21 -8.93 4.80
CA MET A 58 -7.40 -9.00 3.36
C MET A 58 -6.67 -7.86 2.64
N VAL A 59 -6.72 -6.65 3.22
CA VAL A 59 -6.02 -5.49 2.68
C VAL A 59 -4.52 -5.71 2.69
N VAL A 60 -3.96 -6.12 3.83
CA VAL A 60 -2.53 -6.36 3.97
C VAL A 60 -2.06 -7.46 3.04
N ARG A 61 -2.82 -8.55 2.93
CA ARG A 61 -2.48 -9.67 2.04
C ARG A 61 -2.43 -9.23 0.58
N ARG A 62 -3.42 -8.46 0.16
CA ARG A 62 -3.48 -7.94 -1.22
C ARG A 62 -2.30 -7.02 -1.52
N LEU A 63 -1.94 -6.13 -0.59
CA LEU A 63 -0.85 -5.19 -0.76
C LEU A 63 0.50 -5.89 -0.75
N ARG A 64 0.68 -6.90 0.09
CA ARG A 64 1.89 -7.73 0.09
C ARG A 64 2.06 -8.45 -1.24
N ARG A 65 0.97 -8.98 -1.80
CA ARG A 65 1.00 -9.63 -3.11
C ARG A 65 1.45 -8.67 -4.19
N ARG A 66 0.90 -7.45 -4.21
CA ARG A 66 1.29 -6.41 -5.16
C ARG A 66 2.76 -6.04 -5.03
N ARG A 67 3.25 -5.91 -3.81
CA ARG A 67 4.66 -5.62 -3.54
C ARG A 67 5.55 -6.71 -4.12
N ASP A 68 5.21 -7.97 -3.87
CA ASP A 68 5.98 -9.12 -4.33
C ASP A 68 5.95 -9.24 -5.85
N GLU A 69 4.82 -8.97 -6.47
CA GLU A 69 4.69 -8.96 -7.93
C GLU A 69 5.57 -7.88 -8.56
N ARG A 70 5.61 -6.68 -7.98
CA ARG A 70 6.48 -5.60 -8.46
C ARG A 70 7.95 -5.99 -8.36
N ARG A 71 8.36 -6.63 -7.25
CA ARG A 71 9.72 -7.10 -7.06
C ARG A 71 10.08 -8.15 -8.10
N ARG A 72 9.22 -9.13 -8.31
CA ARG A 72 9.42 -10.16 -9.33
C ARG A 72 9.47 -9.57 -10.74
N GLY A 73 8.59 -8.63 -11.02
CA GLY A 73 8.59 -7.93 -12.31
C GLY A 73 9.89 -7.19 -12.58
N ARG A 74 10.48 -6.54 -11.57
CA ARG A 74 11.77 -5.87 -11.70
C ARG A 74 12.88 -6.89 -12.04
N PHE A 75 12.92 -8.02 -11.34
CA PHE A 75 13.92 -9.05 -11.58
C PHE A 75 13.76 -9.67 -12.96
N ALA A 76 12.54 -9.97 -13.37
CA ALA A 76 12.27 -10.49 -14.72
C ALA A 76 12.72 -9.51 -15.81
N GLY A 77 12.42 -8.21 -15.63
CA GLY A 77 12.82 -7.18 -16.58
C GLY A 77 14.34 -7.06 -16.69
N VAL A 78 15.06 -7.13 -15.57
CA VAL A 78 16.53 -7.09 -15.56
C VAL A 78 17.09 -8.32 -16.25
N ALA A 79 16.56 -9.50 -15.97
CA ALA A 79 17.01 -10.75 -16.58
C ALA A 79 16.84 -10.71 -18.10
N GLU A 80 15.72 -10.20 -18.59
CA GLU A 80 15.48 -10.08 -20.03
C GLU A 80 16.45 -9.11 -20.69
N ARG A 81 16.79 -8.01 -20.05
CA ARG A 81 17.76 -7.04 -20.57
C ARG A 81 19.15 -7.61 -20.68
N GLN A 82 19.48 -8.58 -19.85
CA GLN A 82 20.82 -9.21 -19.81
C GLN A 82 20.94 -10.44 -20.71
N ARG A 83 19.85 -10.91 -21.30
CA ARG A 83 19.88 -12.05 -22.20
C ARG A 83 20.64 -11.69 -23.49
N PRO A 84 21.63 -12.48 -23.89
CA PRO A 84 22.26 -12.32 -25.20
C PRO A 84 21.24 -12.64 -26.29
N ARG A 85 21.23 -11.81 -27.31
CA ARG A 85 20.38 -12.03 -28.49
C ARG A 85 21.00 -13.02 -29.45
#